data_5a8c3112d23e4037eadf48280206b25a
#
_entry.id   5a8c3112d23e4037eadf48280206b25a
#
_cell.length_a   1.000
_cell.length_b   1.000
_cell.length_c   1.000
_cell.angle_alpha   90.00
_cell.angle_beta   90.00
_cell.angle_gamma   90.00
#
_symmetry.space_group_name_H-M   'P 1'
#
loop_
_entity.id
_entity.type
_entity.pdbx_description
1 polymer ?
#
loop_
_entity_poly.entity_id
_entity_poly.type
_entity_poly.pdbx_seq_one_letter_code
_entity_poly.pdbx_strand_id
1 'polypeptide(L)'
;MKQQLSVILNLSLVSGFVILGVSVISPVLPQYALSFSIPVALVGWAVSAFALARVVMDIPAGFVADRFGRKKNMMFGLVLIVLSSIAAGTASNYAWLIFARIIGGIGSALYMTSAATWIAQISAGPSRGRYMSLYSGLVFAGTAFGPTIGGYTAAHFGLRAPFFAYAVFCLAGLIATLPLKEPMDSSRALGSRMSMKDVLSVLSNGPFMLVNTAVLASFFLATGVRATLVPLYASLNLGLPEEKIGILLTVAAVGTAISTFPSGWLSDKVGRKIPMMACLFLTGIASLLIPSQESVAGLMGIMAFYGLAMGLHGSIAAWPADMAPEGKLGTSMGVYRVMGDIGMVLGPITVTYVADYAGNSTVTFTPFLVPAVIVFAVGLLMIKAKDPAARRHAEEFMAE
;
A
#
# COMPACT_ATOMS: atom_id res chain seq x y z
N MET A 1 -30.80 -8.04 -4.07
CA MET A 1 -29.73 -8.13 -5.07
C MET A 1 -29.33 -6.77 -5.67
N LYS A 2 -30.25 -6.00 -6.31
CA LYS A 2 -29.92 -4.66 -6.88
C LYS A 2 -29.38 -3.66 -5.85
N GLN A 3 -29.99 -3.60 -4.65
CA GLN A 3 -29.57 -2.68 -3.59
C GLN A 3 -28.18 -3.04 -3.01
N GLN A 4 -27.87 -4.33 -2.84
CA GLN A 4 -26.54 -4.77 -2.41
C GLN A 4 -25.46 -4.40 -3.43
N LEU A 5 -25.72 -4.63 -4.72
CA LEU A 5 -24.80 -4.27 -5.79
C LEU A 5 -24.53 -2.76 -5.81
N SER A 6 -25.56 -1.92 -5.62
CA SER A 6 -25.39 -0.46 -5.56
C SER A 6 -24.51 -0.03 -4.38
N VAL A 7 -24.66 -0.63 -3.20
CA VAL A 7 -23.83 -0.34 -2.03
C VAL A 7 -22.38 -0.77 -2.29
N ILE A 8 -22.17 -1.96 -2.85
CA ILE A 8 -20.81 -2.46 -3.15
C ILE A 8 -20.12 -1.60 -4.20
N LEU A 9 -20.82 -1.22 -5.28
CA LEU A 9 -20.31 -0.31 -6.31
C LEU A 9 -19.89 1.02 -5.69
N ASN A 10 -20.72 1.59 -4.85
CA ASN A 10 -20.43 2.86 -4.19
C ASN A 10 -19.20 2.76 -3.28
N LEU A 11 -19.16 1.77 -2.37
CA LEU A 11 -18.01 1.56 -1.49
C LEU A 11 -16.72 1.29 -2.26
N SER A 12 -16.79 0.55 -3.36
CA SER A 12 -15.64 0.26 -4.21
C SER A 12 -15.15 1.50 -4.95
N LEU A 13 -16.07 2.34 -5.47
CA LEU A 13 -15.77 3.62 -6.09
C LEU A 13 -15.11 4.58 -5.10
N VAL A 14 -15.66 4.73 -3.92
CA VAL A 14 -15.10 5.61 -2.88
C VAL A 14 -13.72 5.12 -2.45
N SER A 15 -13.53 3.81 -2.28
CA SER A 15 -12.20 3.25 -2.00
C SER A 15 -11.22 3.49 -3.15
N GLY A 16 -11.69 3.39 -4.39
CA GLY A 16 -10.93 3.76 -5.59
C GLY A 16 -10.49 5.23 -5.55
N PHE A 17 -11.37 6.16 -5.18
CA PHE A 17 -11.03 7.59 -5.06
C PHE A 17 -10.02 7.87 -3.93
N VAL A 18 -10.13 7.20 -2.79
CA VAL A 18 -9.16 7.35 -1.69
C VAL A 18 -7.78 6.86 -2.12
N ILE A 19 -7.70 5.69 -2.75
CA ILE A 19 -6.43 5.12 -3.24
C ILE A 19 -5.87 5.93 -4.42
N LEU A 20 -6.73 6.37 -5.35
CA LEU A 20 -6.34 7.28 -6.44
C LEU A 20 -5.67 8.53 -5.88
N GLY A 21 -6.28 9.16 -4.88
CA GLY A 21 -5.75 10.38 -4.28
C GLY A 21 -4.40 10.18 -3.57
N VAL A 22 -4.23 9.07 -2.82
CA VAL A 22 -2.92 8.72 -2.25
C VAL A 22 -1.88 8.54 -3.36
N SER A 23 -2.27 7.89 -4.47
CA SER A 23 -1.38 7.61 -5.60
C SER A 23 -1.04 8.86 -6.40
N VAL A 24 -1.95 9.84 -6.48
CA VAL A 24 -1.75 11.16 -7.12
C VAL A 24 -0.61 11.92 -6.43
N ILE A 25 -0.48 11.83 -5.12
CA ILE A 25 0.59 12.51 -4.37
C ILE A 25 1.96 11.82 -4.55
N SER A 26 1.97 10.50 -4.81
CA SER A 26 3.19 9.67 -4.78
C SER A 26 4.35 10.21 -5.65
N PRO A 27 4.18 10.64 -6.92
CA PRO A 27 5.29 11.10 -7.75
C PRO A 27 5.91 12.41 -7.29
N VAL A 28 5.16 13.25 -6.57
CA VAL A 28 5.55 14.63 -6.25
C VAL A 28 5.93 14.85 -4.80
N LEU A 29 5.53 13.96 -3.89
CA LEU A 29 5.73 14.15 -2.45
C LEU A 29 7.21 14.32 -2.07
N PRO A 30 8.17 13.56 -2.63
CA PRO A 30 9.58 13.77 -2.33
C PRO A 30 10.09 15.16 -2.75
N GLN A 31 9.76 15.62 -3.96
CA GLN A 31 10.15 16.96 -4.44
C GLN A 31 9.46 18.07 -3.65
N TYR A 32 8.17 17.88 -3.33
CA TYR A 32 7.44 18.85 -2.50
C TYR A 32 8.06 18.97 -1.10
N ALA A 33 8.51 17.87 -0.50
CA ALA A 33 9.23 17.91 0.75
C ALA A 33 10.56 18.68 0.62
N LEU A 34 11.35 18.40 -0.43
CA LEU A 34 12.61 19.11 -0.71
C LEU A 34 12.41 20.63 -0.95
N SER A 35 11.24 21.05 -1.46
CA SER A 35 10.94 22.47 -1.67
C SER A 35 10.94 23.31 -0.38
N PHE A 36 10.89 22.67 0.80
CA PHE A 36 11.05 23.31 2.11
C PHE A 36 12.52 23.43 2.57
N SER A 37 13.49 23.19 1.67
CA SER A 37 14.93 23.29 1.94
C SER A 37 15.39 22.40 3.10
N ILE A 38 14.86 21.18 3.17
CA ILE A 38 15.22 20.18 4.18
C ILE A 38 16.28 19.21 3.63
N PRO A 39 17.08 18.55 4.51
CA PRO A 39 17.95 17.43 4.11
C PRO A 39 17.16 16.26 3.49
N VAL A 40 17.80 15.51 2.58
CA VAL A 40 17.19 14.35 1.93
C VAL A 40 16.74 13.30 2.95
N ALA A 41 17.45 13.14 4.06
CA ALA A 41 17.08 12.24 5.16
C ALA A 41 15.65 12.48 5.67
N LEU A 42 15.22 13.73 5.71
CA LEU A 42 13.88 14.08 6.20
C LEU A 42 12.77 13.82 5.19
N VAL A 43 13.08 13.69 3.90
CA VAL A 43 12.06 13.42 2.86
C VAL A 43 11.30 12.14 3.16
N GLY A 44 11.98 11.10 3.66
CA GLY A 44 11.35 9.84 4.05
C GLY A 44 10.24 10.00 5.08
N TRP A 45 10.37 10.95 6.01
CA TRP A 45 9.33 11.22 7.00
C TRP A 45 8.05 11.78 6.40
N ALA A 46 8.13 12.57 5.32
CA ALA A 46 6.93 13.06 4.63
C ALA A 46 6.08 11.91 4.07
N VAL A 47 6.73 10.83 3.61
CA VAL A 47 6.04 9.62 3.15
C VAL A 47 5.58 8.77 4.34
N SER A 48 6.47 8.52 5.29
CA SER A 48 6.27 7.58 6.40
C SER A 48 5.30 8.07 7.47
N ALA A 49 5.17 9.39 7.70
CA ALA A 49 4.28 9.94 8.72
C ALA A 49 2.80 9.53 8.52
N PHE A 50 2.37 9.43 7.27
CA PHE A 50 1.03 8.94 6.94
C PHE A 50 0.85 7.47 7.31
N ALA A 51 1.83 6.61 6.98
CA ALA A 51 1.79 5.20 7.30
C ALA A 51 1.93 4.95 8.81
N LEU A 52 2.78 5.71 9.50
CA LEU A 52 2.95 5.63 10.94
C LEU A 52 1.64 5.95 11.69
N ALA A 53 0.94 7.00 11.26
CA ALA A 53 -0.36 7.34 11.82
C ALA A 53 -1.39 6.22 11.60
N ARG A 54 -1.33 5.52 10.45
CA ARG A 54 -2.17 4.35 10.18
C ARG A 54 -1.85 3.19 11.12
N VAL A 55 -0.57 2.84 11.28
CA VAL A 55 -0.13 1.77 12.21
C VAL A 55 -0.74 1.98 13.60
N VAL A 56 -0.69 3.21 14.10
CA VAL A 56 -1.23 3.56 15.43
C VAL A 56 -2.76 3.49 15.45
N MET A 57 -3.41 3.90 14.37
CA MET A 57 -4.87 4.08 14.34
C MET A 57 -5.65 2.87 13.79
N ASP A 58 -5.03 1.90 13.12
CA ASP A 58 -5.77 0.78 12.49
C ASP A 58 -6.55 -0.04 13.52
N ILE A 59 -5.98 -0.31 14.69
CA ILE A 59 -6.66 -1.03 15.79
C ILE A 59 -7.74 -0.14 16.44
N PRO A 60 -7.45 1.09 16.91
CA PRO A 60 -8.47 2.00 17.43
C PRO A 60 -9.62 2.28 16.45
N ALA A 61 -9.33 2.38 15.15
CA ALA A 61 -10.34 2.62 14.13
C ALA A 61 -11.43 1.53 14.08
N GLY A 62 -11.05 0.27 14.34
CA GLY A 62 -12.01 -0.83 14.49
C GLY A 62 -12.95 -0.61 15.67
N PHE A 63 -12.42 -0.26 16.85
CA PHE A 63 -13.24 0.02 18.04
C PHE A 63 -14.17 1.22 17.83
N VAL A 64 -13.70 2.28 17.17
CA VAL A 64 -14.50 3.46 16.85
C VAL A 64 -15.63 3.06 15.89
N ALA A 65 -15.36 2.25 14.87
CA ALA A 65 -16.35 1.77 13.92
C ALA A 65 -17.44 0.91 14.59
N ASP A 66 -17.05 0.04 15.53
CA ASP A 66 -17.99 -0.81 16.28
C ASP A 66 -18.88 0.01 17.24
N ARG A 67 -18.35 1.10 17.81
CA ARG A 67 -19.08 1.94 18.77
C ARG A 67 -20.00 2.96 18.11
N PHE A 68 -19.54 3.63 17.07
CA PHE A 68 -20.23 4.77 16.45
C PHE A 68 -20.90 4.42 15.11
N GLY A 69 -20.70 3.21 14.59
CA GLY A 69 -21.18 2.75 13.29
C GLY A 69 -20.15 3.01 12.18
N ARG A 70 -20.14 2.11 11.20
CA ARG A 70 -19.16 2.13 10.11
C ARG A 70 -19.30 3.30 9.17
N LYS A 71 -20.54 3.64 8.81
CA LYS A 71 -20.82 4.78 7.93
C LYS A 71 -20.29 6.08 8.53
N LYS A 72 -20.58 6.36 9.81
CA LYS A 72 -20.12 7.57 10.49
C LYS A 72 -18.61 7.61 10.58
N ASN A 73 -17.96 6.46 10.89
CA ASN A 73 -16.51 6.36 10.96
C ASN A 73 -15.85 6.61 9.59
N MET A 74 -16.40 6.04 8.51
CA MET A 74 -15.96 6.29 7.14
C MET A 74 -16.07 7.77 6.76
N MET A 75 -17.21 8.39 7.03
CA MET A 75 -17.44 9.81 6.72
C MET A 75 -16.46 10.71 7.49
N PHE A 76 -16.26 10.44 8.78
CA PHE A 76 -15.31 11.18 9.59
C PHE A 76 -13.89 11.01 9.06
N GLY A 77 -13.51 9.78 8.69
CA GLY A 77 -12.23 9.50 8.03
C GLY A 77 -12.03 10.30 6.73
N LEU A 78 -13.05 10.33 5.86
CA LEU A 78 -13.01 11.12 4.61
C LEU A 78 -12.88 12.62 4.89
N VAL A 79 -13.62 13.17 5.87
CA VAL A 79 -13.49 14.57 6.28
C VAL A 79 -12.05 14.88 6.72
N LEU A 80 -11.45 14.03 7.56
CA LEU A 80 -10.05 14.20 7.97
C LEU A 80 -9.09 14.15 6.79
N ILE A 81 -9.30 13.25 5.82
CA ILE A 81 -8.46 13.19 4.62
C ILE A 81 -8.60 14.46 3.79
N VAL A 82 -9.81 14.98 3.59
CA VAL A 82 -10.05 16.23 2.85
C VAL A 82 -9.32 17.40 3.53
N LEU A 83 -9.54 17.56 4.84
CA LEU A 83 -8.90 18.65 5.61
C LEU A 83 -7.38 18.53 5.62
N SER A 84 -6.86 17.32 5.80
CA SER A 84 -5.41 17.06 5.77
C SER A 84 -4.80 17.35 4.40
N SER A 85 -5.51 17.00 3.33
CA SER A 85 -5.04 17.23 1.96
C SER A 85 -5.00 18.73 1.65
N ILE A 86 -6.02 19.49 2.05
CA ILE A 86 -6.01 20.96 1.94
C ILE A 86 -4.86 21.53 2.79
N ALA A 87 -4.70 21.09 4.03
CA ALA A 87 -3.62 21.54 4.92
C ALA A 87 -2.23 21.23 4.35
N ALA A 88 -2.03 20.06 3.72
CA ALA A 88 -0.77 19.73 3.07
C ALA A 88 -0.51 20.60 1.84
N GLY A 89 -1.53 20.84 0.99
CA GLY A 89 -1.42 21.72 -0.18
C GLY A 89 -1.15 23.20 0.16
N THR A 90 -1.57 23.65 1.35
CA THR A 90 -1.33 25.01 1.85
C THR A 90 -0.14 25.10 2.81
N ALA A 91 0.66 24.02 2.97
CA ALA A 91 1.76 24.01 3.92
C ALA A 91 2.77 25.13 3.63
N SER A 92 3.10 25.88 4.68
CA SER A 92 4.10 26.96 4.65
C SER A 92 5.48 26.49 5.10
N ASN A 93 5.55 25.35 5.78
CA ASN A 93 6.80 24.76 6.26
C ASN A 93 6.66 23.22 6.34
N TYR A 94 7.79 22.57 6.51
CA TYR A 94 7.86 21.11 6.55
C TYR A 94 7.11 20.49 7.73
N ALA A 95 7.16 21.10 8.92
CA ALA A 95 6.46 20.59 10.11
C ALA A 95 4.95 20.56 9.91
N TRP A 96 4.40 21.61 9.24
CA TRP A 96 2.98 21.65 8.87
C TRP A 96 2.60 20.56 7.87
N LEU A 97 3.49 20.28 6.90
CA LEU A 97 3.29 19.14 5.99
C LEU A 97 3.23 17.82 6.75
N ILE A 98 4.17 17.55 7.68
CA ILE A 98 4.18 16.33 8.50
C ILE A 98 2.91 16.22 9.33
N PHE A 99 2.47 17.30 9.99
CA PHE A 99 1.23 17.31 10.74
C PHE A 99 0.00 16.97 9.88
N ALA A 100 -0.09 17.57 8.70
CA ALA A 100 -1.14 17.23 7.74
C ALA A 100 -1.09 15.76 7.32
N ARG A 101 0.11 15.21 7.06
CA ARG A 101 0.29 13.79 6.71
C ARG A 101 -0.17 12.85 7.82
N ILE A 102 0.09 13.17 9.09
CA ILE A 102 -0.39 12.40 10.25
C ILE A 102 -1.93 12.40 10.30
N ILE A 103 -2.58 13.55 10.17
CA ILE A 103 -4.05 13.65 10.15
C ILE A 103 -4.63 12.84 8.99
N GLY A 104 -4.03 12.91 7.80
CA GLY A 104 -4.44 12.12 6.65
C GLY A 104 -4.33 10.62 6.89
N GLY A 105 -3.27 10.17 7.55
CA GLY A 105 -3.09 8.77 7.94
C GLY A 105 -4.16 8.28 8.91
N ILE A 106 -4.49 9.09 9.94
CA ILE A 106 -5.61 8.82 10.86
C ILE A 106 -6.93 8.68 10.09
N GLY A 107 -7.24 9.64 9.22
CA GLY A 107 -8.44 9.61 8.39
C GLY A 107 -8.50 8.38 7.49
N SER A 108 -7.37 8.02 6.90
CA SER A 108 -7.25 6.82 6.05
C SER A 108 -7.49 5.53 6.82
N ALA A 109 -6.96 5.39 8.05
CA ALA A 109 -7.21 4.22 8.90
C ALA A 109 -8.69 4.07 9.23
N LEU A 110 -9.35 5.16 9.66
CA LEU A 110 -10.78 5.18 9.98
C LEU A 110 -11.64 4.76 8.77
N TYR A 111 -11.34 5.32 7.59
CA TYR A 111 -12.05 5.00 6.37
C TYR A 111 -11.83 3.54 5.95
N MET A 112 -10.56 3.14 5.74
CA MET A 112 -10.21 1.84 5.14
C MET A 112 -10.63 0.66 6.00
N THR A 113 -10.49 0.75 7.33
CA THR A 113 -10.93 -0.29 8.26
C THR A 113 -12.44 -0.49 8.19
N SER A 114 -13.21 0.59 8.18
CA SER A 114 -14.68 0.52 8.10
C SER A 114 -15.16 0.03 6.74
N ALA A 115 -14.57 0.53 5.64
CA ALA A 115 -14.92 0.15 4.28
C ALA A 115 -14.64 -1.33 4.02
N ALA A 116 -13.44 -1.82 4.38
CA ALA A 116 -13.06 -3.22 4.20
C ALA A 116 -13.98 -4.16 4.98
N THR A 117 -14.31 -3.82 6.23
CA THR A 117 -15.21 -4.61 7.06
C THR A 117 -16.65 -4.62 6.50
N TRP A 118 -17.13 -3.48 6.04
CA TRP A 118 -18.47 -3.38 5.44
C TRP A 118 -18.56 -4.18 4.14
N ILE A 119 -17.58 -4.04 3.23
CA ILE A 119 -17.52 -4.81 1.99
C ILE A 119 -17.46 -6.31 2.28
N ALA A 120 -16.63 -6.75 3.23
CA ALA A 120 -16.52 -8.16 3.60
C ALA A 120 -17.85 -8.77 4.07
N GLN A 121 -18.65 -7.99 4.84
CA GLN A 121 -19.94 -8.45 5.33
C GLN A 121 -21.01 -8.56 4.22
N ILE A 122 -21.13 -7.53 3.37
CA ILE A 122 -22.14 -7.54 2.30
C ILE A 122 -21.76 -8.46 1.15
N SER A 123 -20.49 -8.86 1.05
CA SER A 123 -19.97 -9.80 0.04
C SER A 123 -20.11 -11.26 0.46
N ALA A 124 -20.86 -11.58 1.52
CA ALA A 124 -21.11 -12.96 1.91
C ALA A 124 -21.96 -13.71 0.86
N GLY A 125 -21.65 -15.02 0.66
CA GLY A 125 -22.41 -15.89 -0.23
C GLY A 125 -21.77 -16.12 -1.62
N PRO A 126 -22.50 -16.70 -2.59
CA PRO A 126 -21.97 -17.18 -3.88
C PRO A 126 -21.34 -16.07 -4.74
N SER A 127 -21.76 -14.81 -4.58
CA SER A 127 -21.28 -13.66 -5.36
C SER A 127 -20.03 -12.99 -4.77
N ARG A 128 -19.45 -13.52 -3.68
CA ARG A 128 -18.32 -12.94 -2.97
C ARG A 128 -17.13 -12.64 -3.89
N GLY A 129 -16.76 -13.61 -4.73
CA GLY A 129 -15.64 -13.45 -5.66
C GLY A 129 -15.84 -12.26 -6.61
N ARG A 130 -17.04 -12.14 -7.21
CA ARG A 130 -17.37 -11.05 -8.14
C ARG A 130 -17.28 -9.67 -7.47
N TYR A 131 -17.78 -9.55 -6.25
CA TYR A 131 -17.77 -8.28 -5.51
C TYR A 131 -16.36 -7.88 -5.06
N MET A 132 -15.57 -8.84 -4.59
CA MET A 132 -14.17 -8.59 -4.23
C MET A 132 -13.32 -8.25 -5.46
N SER A 133 -13.57 -8.88 -6.63
CA SER A 133 -12.89 -8.52 -7.88
C SER A 133 -13.22 -7.10 -8.32
N LEU A 134 -14.48 -6.67 -8.19
CA LEU A 134 -14.88 -5.29 -8.50
C LEU A 134 -14.18 -4.28 -7.58
N TYR A 135 -14.16 -4.55 -6.29
CA TYR A 135 -13.45 -3.72 -5.31
C TYR A 135 -11.96 -3.61 -5.65
N SER A 136 -11.30 -4.76 -5.83
CA SER A 136 -9.88 -4.80 -6.15
C SER A 136 -9.57 -4.11 -7.49
N GLY A 137 -10.42 -4.30 -8.50
CA GLY A 137 -10.27 -3.66 -9.81
C GLY A 137 -10.28 -2.13 -9.72
N LEU A 138 -11.20 -1.53 -8.94
CA LEU A 138 -11.26 -0.08 -8.74
C LEU A 138 -10.09 0.45 -7.91
N VAL A 139 -9.64 -0.30 -6.91
CA VAL A 139 -8.42 0.02 -6.14
C VAL A 139 -7.18 -0.03 -7.05
N PHE A 140 -7.05 -1.06 -7.89
CA PHE A 140 -5.94 -1.15 -8.85
C PHE A 140 -5.97 -0.03 -9.88
N ALA A 141 -7.14 0.33 -10.40
CA ALA A 141 -7.30 1.46 -11.31
C ALA A 141 -6.83 2.77 -10.65
N GLY A 142 -7.24 3.02 -9.40
CA GLY A 142 -6.77 4.18 -8.63
C GLY A 142 -5.26 4.21 -8.46
N THR A 143 -4.66 3.06 -8.14
CA THR A 143 -3.20 2.93 -7.99
C THR A 143 -2.46 3.15 -9.32
N ALA A 144 -3.01 2.65 -10.43
CA ALA A 144 -2.38 2.72 -11.74
C ALA A 144 -2.45 4.13 -12.36
N PHE A 145 -3.61 4.78 -12.32
CA PHE A 145 -3.78 6.09 -12.96
C PHE A 145 -3.37 7.26 -12.08
N GLY A 146 -3.34 7.08 -10.76
CA GLY A 146 -3.02 8.13 -9.80
C GLY A 146 -1.69 8.85 -10.11
N PRO A 147 -0.58 8.15 -10.29
CA PRO A 147 0.71 8.80 -10.48
C PRO A 147 0.78 9.67 -11.76
N THR A 148 0.19 9.22 -12.87
CA THR A 148 0.12 10.04 -14.10
C THR A 148 -0.70 11.31 -13.85
N ILE A 149 -1.87 11.19 -13.20
CA ILE A 149 -2.70 12.37 -12.86
C ILE A 149 -1.93 13.31 -11.93
N GLY A 150 -1.20 12.76 -10.95
CA GLY A 150 -0.39 13.53 -10.02
C GLY A 150 0.77 14.26 -10.68
N GLY A 151 1.53 13.57 -11.52
CA GLY A 151 2.62 14.16 -12.28
C GLY A 151 2.13 15.26 -13.23
N TYR A 152 1.04 15.00 -13.96
CA TYR A 152 0.42 15.98 -14.85
C TYR A 152 -0.07 17.23 -14.10
N THR A 153 -0.79 17.04 -13.00
CA THR A 153 -1.30 18.17 -12.21
C THR A 153 -0.16 18.98 -11.58
N ALA A 154 0.92 18.33 -11.15
CA ALA A 154 2.08 19.03 -10.61
C ALA A 154 2.83 19.82 -11.69
N ALA A 155 3.05 19.24 -12.86
CA ALA A 155 3.75 19.91 -13.96
C ALA A 155 3.03 21.18 -14.45
N HIS A 156 1.68 21.19 -14.46
CA HIS A 156 0.91 22.31 -15.00
C HIS A 156 0.42 23.30 -13.92
N PHE A 157 0.20 22.85 -12.70
CA PHE A 157 -0.39 23.67 -11.61
C PHE A 157 0.50 23.75 -10.36
N GLY A 158 1.73 23.18 -10.42
CA GLY A 158 2.71 23.19 -9.34
C GLY A 158 2.55 22.06 -8.32
N LEU A 159 3.60 21.83 -7.53
CA LEU A 159 3.74 20.69 -6.58
C LEU A 159 2.63 20.60 -5.52
N ARG A 160 1.87 21.67 -5.30
CA ARG A 160 0.75 21.73 -4.35
C ARG A 160 -0.55 21.17 -4.92
N ALA A 161 -0.72 21.22 -6.25
CA ALA A 161 -1.97 20.88 -6.92
C ALA A 161 -2.42 19.42 -6.72
N PRO A 162 -1.54 18.41 -6.69
CA PRO A 162 -1.90 17.03 -6.38
C PRO A 162 -2.63 16.83 -5.05
N PHE A 163 -2.30 17.64 -4.03
CA PHE A 163 -2.97 17.58 -2.74
C PHE A 163 -4.42 18.09 -2.81
N PHE A 164 -4.66 19.15 -3.57
CA PHE A 164 -6.02 19.65 -3.82
C PHE A 164 -6.83 18.67 -4.67
N ALA A 165 -6.20 18.02 -5.67
CA ALA A 165 -6.84 16.94 -6.42
C ALA A 165 -7.26 15.78 -5.51
N TYR A 166 -6.41 15.39 -4.55
CA TYR A 166 -6.77 14.39 -3.54
C TYR A 166 -7.96 14.83 -2.69
N ALA A 167 -7.97 16.08 -2.24
CA ALA A 167 -9.12 16.63 -1.49
C ALA A 167 -10.41 16.54 -2.29
N VAL A 168 -10.39 16.86 -3.59
CA VAL A 168 -11.55 16.78 -4.49
C VAL A 168 -12.03 15.32 -4.64
N PHE A 169 -11.15 14.36 -4.86
CA PHE A 169 -11.53 12.94 -4.95
C PHE A 169 -12.15 12.42 -3.65
N CYS A 170 -11.58 12.78 -2.51
CA CYS A 170 -12.15 12.38 -1.22
C CYS A 170 -13.45 13.11 -0.88
N LEU A 171 -13.62 14.36 -1.30
CA LEU A 171 -14.89 15.07 -1.17
C LEU A 171 -15.99 14.43 -2.04
N ALA A 172 -15.66 14.06 -3.28
CA ALA A 172 -16.57 13.28 -4.12
C ALA A 172 -16.94 11.94 -3.47
N GLY A 173 -15.97 11.25 -2.87
CA GLY A 173 -16.21 10.04 -2.08
C GLY A 173 -17.10 10.28 -0.86
N LEU A 174 -16.91 11.39 -0.15
CA LEU A 174 -17.75 11.78 0.99
C LEU A 174 -19.21 11.99 0.55
N ILE A 175 -19.43 12.74 -0.54
CA ILE A 175 -20.75 12.98 -1.12
C ILE A 175 -21.40 11.65 -1.56
N ALA A 176 -20.63 10.78 -2.23
CA ALA A 176 -21.11 9.47 -2.65
C ALA A 176 -21.50 8.56 -1.46
N THR A 177 -20.88 8.73 -0.30
CA THR A 177 -21.19 7.95 0.92
C THR A 177 -22.48 8.41 1.62
N LEU A 178 -22.93 9.66 1.41
CA LEU A 178 -24.11 10.22 2.08
C LEU A 178 -25.40 9.38 1.93
N PRO A 179 -25.79 8.90 0.73
CA PRO A 179 -27.03 8.15 0.54
C PRO A 179 -26.95 6.71 1.08
N LEU A 180 -25.77 6.18 1.42
CA LEU A 180 -25.64 4.82 1.91
C LEU A 180 -26.38 4.64 3.24
N LYS A 181 -27.13 3.55 3.35
CA LYS A 181 -27.79 3.15 4.60
C LYS A 181 -27.04 1.98 5.21
N GLU A 182 -26.57 2.14 6.43
CA GLU A 182 -25.91 1.06 7.17
C GLU A 182 -26.97 0.04 7.60
N PRO A 183 -26.76 -1.28 7.38
CA PRO A 183 -27.66 -2.31 7.89
C PRO A 183 -27.72 -2.29 9.42
N MET A 184 -28.92 -2.36 10.01
CA MET A 184 -29.12 -2.28 11.47
C MET A 184 -28.43 -3.40 12.26
N ASP A 185 -28.13 -4.54 11.64
CA ASP A 185 -27.47 -5.69 12.28
C ASP A 185 -25.93 -5.66 12.22
N SER A 186 -25.34 -4.58 11.70
CA SER A 186 -23.90 -4.50 11.44
C SER A 186 -23.02 -4.47 12.70
N SER A 187 -23.58 -4.13 13.87
CA SER A 187 -22.85 -4.03 15.14
C SER A 187 -22.64 -5.38 15.86
N ARG A 188 -23.35 -6.44 15.45
CA ARG A 188 -23.31 -7.74 16.16
C ARG A 188 -22.53 -8.86 15.48
N ALA A 189 -22.09 -8.74 14.22
CA ALA A 189 -21.74 -9.88 13.40
C ALA A 189 -20.24 -10.26 13.35
N LEU A 190 -19.32 -9.52 13.95
CA LEU A 190 -17.87 -9.85 13.96
C LEU A 190 -17.20 -9.58 15.32
N GLY A 191 -17.91 -9.85 16.39
CA GLY A 191 -17.42 -9.61 17.74
C GLY A 191 -16.65 -10.78 18.36
N SER A 192 -15.56 -11.25 17.78
CA SER A 192 -14.49 -11.72 18.67
C SER A 192 -13.66 -10.48 19.01
N ARG A 193 -13.85 -9.92 20.19
CA ARG A 193 -12.99 -8.87 20.73
C ARG A 193 -11.56 -9.36 20.62
N MET A 194 -10.77 -8.70 19.78
CA MET A 194 -9.35 -8.98 19.68
C MET A 194 -8.74 -8.86 21.07
N SER A 195 -8.38 -10.00 21.66
CA SER A 195 -7.74 -10.01 22.98
C SER A 195 -6.25 -9.75 22.80
N MET A 196 -5.65 -8.98 23.68
CA MET A 196 -4.19 -8.79 23.71
C MET A 196 -3.46 -10.15 23.80
N LYS A 197 -4.06 -11.13 24.47
CA LYS A 197 -3.52 -12.50 24.52
C LYS A 197 -3.51 -13.16 23.14
N ASP A 198 -4.52 -12.93 22.30
CA ASP A 198 -4.57 -13.46 20.93
C ASP A 198 -3.51 -12.81 20.05
N VAL A 199 -3.33 -11.49 20.15
CA VAL A 199 -2.26 -10.77 19.46
C VAL A 199 -0.90 -11.33 19.85
N LEU A 200 -0.59 -11.43 21.13
CA LEU A 200 0.67 -11.98 21.62
C LEU A 200 0.89 -13.42 21.15
N SER A 201 -0.15 -14.26 21.14
CA SER A 201 -0.04 -15.63 20.67
C SER A 201 0.22 -15.74 19.16
N VAL A 202 -0.31 -14.82 18.36
CA VAL A 202 -0.04 -14.72 16.91
C VAL A 202 1.38 -14.21 16.68
N LEU A 203 1.82 -13.20 17.42
CA LEU A 203 3.19 -12.65 17.33
C LEU A 203 4.25 -13.67 17.79
N SER A 204 3.93 -14.57 18.73
CA SER A 204 4.84 -15.63 19.16
C SER A 204 4.90 -16.83 18.20
N ASN A 205 4.02 -16.88 17.17
CA ASN A 205 4.05 -17.93 16.17
C ASN A 205 5.19 -17.66 15.15
N GLY A 206 6.35 -18.25 15.38
CA GLY A 206 7.54 -18.06 14.55
C GLY A 206 7.32 -18.29 13.06
N PRO A 207 6.72 -19.41 12.61
CA PRO A 207 6.40 -19.63 11.19
C PRO A 207 5.50 -18.57 10.55
N PHE A 208 4.50 -18.09 11.30
CA PHE A 208 3.61 -17.02 10.85
C PHE A 208 4.38 -15.69 10.73
N MET A 209 5.18 -15.35 11.74
CA MET A 209 5.99 -14.13 11.72
C MET A 209 7.05 -14.15 10.61
N LEU A 210 7.64 -15.30 10.33
CA LEU A 210 8.57 -15.45 9.21
C LEU A 210 7.93 -15.07 7.87
N VAL A 211 6.71 -15.52 7.59
CA VAL A 211 5.97 -15.14 6.37
C VAL A 211 5.67 -13.64 6.37
N ASN A 212 5.34 -13.07 7.52
CA ASN A 212 5.06 -11.64 7.63
C ASN A 212 6.32 -10.75 7.45
N THR A 213 7.54 -11.28 7.61
CA THR A 213 8.75 -10.52 7.22
C THR A 213 8.82 -10.31 5.71
N ALA A 214 8.33 -11.23 4.88
CA ALA A 214 8.23 -11.04 3.43
C ALA A 214 7.19 -9.97 3.06
N VAL A 215 6.08 -9.91 3.81
CA VAL A 215 5.08 -8.84 3.66
C VAL A 215 5.71 -7.48 3.95
N LEU A 216 6.39 -7.35 5.10
CA LEU A 216 7.10 -6.13 5.48
C LEU A 216 8.11 -5.73 4.39
N ALA A 217 8.93 -6.66 3.90
CA ALA A 217 9.94 -6.41 2.88
C ALA A 217 9.32 -5.94 1.55
N SER A 218 8.18 -6.51 1.15
CA SER A 218 7.48 -6.10 -0.08
C SER A 218 6.95 -4.66 0.02
N PHE A 219 6.34 -4.28 1.14
CA PHE A 219 5.86 -2.91 1.36
C PHE A 219 7.00 -1.92 1.59
N PHE A 220 8.10 -2.36 2.20
CA PHE A 220 9.34 -1.59 2.31
C PHE A 220 9.87 -1.19 0.92
N LEU A 221 9.94 -2.12 -0.04
CA LEU A 221 10.33 -1.82 -1.42
C LEU A 221 9.32 -0.92 -2.12
N ALA A 222 8.02 -1.21 -1.98
CA ALA A 222 6.97 -0.46 -2.65
C ALA A 222 7.00 1.03 -2.29
N THR A 223 7.26 1.37 -1.04
CA THR A 223 7.28 2.76 -0.58
C THR A 223 8.69 3.35 -0.57
N GLY A 224 9.70 2.60 -0.13
CA GLY A 224 11.07 3.08 -0.08
C GLY A 224 11.67 3.25 -1.47
N VAL A 225 11.65 2.21 -2.30
CA VAL A 225 12.25 2.29 -3.63
C VAL A 225 11.31 2.96 -4.63
N ARG A 226 10.14 2.35 -4.89
CA ARG A 226 9.26 2.84 -5.97
C ARG A 226 8.68 4.23 -5.70
N ALA A 227 8.14 4.49 -4.49
CA ALA A 227 7.44 5.74 -4.20
C ALA A 227 8.34 6.85 -3.63
N THR A 228 9.60 6.55 -3.29
CA THR A 228 10.53 7.52 -2.70
C THR A 228 11.81 7.67 -3.51
N LEU A 229 12.63 6.61 -3.66
CA LEU A 229 13.90 6.71 -4.37
C LEU A 229 13.75 6.96 -5.87
N VAL A 230 12.80 6.31 -6.54
CA VAL A 230 12.60 6.51 -7.99
C VAL A 230 12.23 7.94 -8.32
N PRO A 231 11.26 8.60 -7.66
CA PRO A 231 10.99 10.02 -7.89
C PRO A 231 12.20 10.92 -7.59
N LEU A 232 12.93 10.67 -6.51
CA LEU A 232 14.15 11.43 -6.16
C LEU A 232 15.23 11.23 -7.23
N TYR A 233 15.52 10.01 -7.63
CA TYR A 233 16.52 9.71 -8.67
C TYR A 233 16.13 10.34 -10.00
N ALA A 234 14.90 10.19 -10.43
CA ALA A 234 14.41 10.74 -11.68
C ALA A 234 14.48 12.28 -11.72
N SER A 235 14.19 12.94 -10.58
CA SER A 235 14.26 14.39 -10.47
C SER A 235 15.71 14.90 -10.32
N LEU A 236 16.46 14.37 -9.35
CA LEU A 236 17.78 14.92 -8.99
C LEU A 236 18.90 14.50 -9.95
N ASN A 237 18.85 13.25 -10.46
CA ASN A 237 19.90 12.72 -11.32
C ASN A 237 19.60 12.94 -12.81
N LEU A 238 18.34 12.76 -13.22
CA LEU A 238 17.95 12.82 -14.63
C LEU A 238 17.23 14.12 -15.00
N GLY A 239 16.93 14.99 -14.03
CA GLY A 239 16.24 16.26 -14.26
C GLY A 239 14.84 16.10 -14.88
N LEU A 240 14.16 14.97 -14.64
CA LEU A 240 12.87 14.70 -15.26
C LEU A 240 11.76 15.55 -14.63
N PRO A 241 10.85 16.09 -15.46
CA PRO A 241 9.67 16.78 -14.97
C PRO A 241 8.70 15.81 -14.31
N GLU A 242 7.85 16.33 -13.44
CA GLU A 242 6.88 15.58 -12.61
C GLU A 242 5.95 14.70 -13.44
N GLU A 243 5.58 15.15 -14.64
CA GLU A 243 4.74 14.38 -15.58
C GLU A 243 5.42 13.05 -15.97
N LYS A 244 6.70 13.09 -16.36
CA LYS A 244 7.45 11.88 -16.71
C LYS A 244 7.64 10.96 -15.50
N ILE A 245 7.85 11.51 -14.31
CA ILE A 245 7.94 10.75 -13.07
C ILE A 245 6.60 10.07 -12.78
N GLY A 246 5.49 10.75 -12.98
CA GLY A 246 4.15 10.17 -12.87
C GLY A 246 3.95 8.99 -13.81
N ILE A 247 4.38 9.11 -15.08
CA ILE A 247 4.32 8.02 -16.07
C ILE A 247 5.18 6.83 -15.64
N LEU A 248 6.41 7.05 -15.15
CA LEU A 248 7.29 5.98 -14.64
C LEU A 248 6.62 5.14 -13.55
N LEU A 249 6.00 5.81 -12.58
CA LEU A 249 5.29 5.11 -11.50
C LEU A 249 4.02 4.41 -12.00
N THR A 250 3.33 4.98 -12.99
CA THR A 250 2.18 4.35 -13.65
C THR A 250 2.60 3.09 -14.39
N VAL A 251 3.71 3.10 -15.13
CA VAL A 251 4.25 1.92 -15.81
C VAL A 251 4.50 0.78 -14.82
N ALA A 252 5.11 1.08 -13.66
CA ALA A 252 5.30 0.09 -12.61
C ALA A 252 3.95 -0.40 -12.02
N ALA A 253 2.99 0.48 -11.80
CA ALA A 253 1.69 0.11 -11.25
C ALA A 253 0.88 -0.76 -12.22
N VAL A 254 0.91 -0.46 -13.51
CA VAL A 254 0.29 -1.27 -14.58
C VAL A 254 0.97 -2.63 -14.66
N GLY A 255 2.31 -2.70 -14.64
CA GLY A 255 3.05 -3.95 -14.58
C GLY A 255 2.63 -4.80 -13.38
N THR A 256 2.49 -4.19 -12.20
CA THR A 256 1.99 -4.87 -10.99
C THR A 256 0.58 -5.42 -11.20
N ALA A 257 -0.33 -4.63 -11.75
CA ALA A 257 -1.70 -5.08 -12.02
C ALA A 257 -1.74 -6.26 -12.99
N ILE A 258 -0.97 -6.20 -14.09
CA ILE A 258 -0.90 -7.26 -15.11
C ILE A 258 -0.42 -8.58 -14.50
N SER A 259 0.62 -8.58 -13.67
CA SER A 259 1.20 -9.80 -13.11
C SER A 259 0.47 -10.33 -11.87
N THR A 260 -0.32 -9.50 -11.17
CA THR A 260 -1.06 -9.91 -9.96
C THR A 260 -2.07 -11.03 -10.24
N PHE A 261 -2.81 -10.97 -11.35
CA PHE A 261 -3.82 -12.01 -11.67
C PHE A 261 -3.18 -13.37 -12.01
N PRO A 262 -2.20 -13.46 -12.93
CA PRO A 262 -1.50 -14.72 -13.18
C PRO A 262 -0.76 -15.26 -11.95
N SER A 263 -0.24 -14.37 -11.09
CA SER A 263 0.44 -14.75 -9.86
C SER A 263 -0.50 -15.47 -8.88
N GLY A 264 -1.76 -15.04 -8.77
CA GLY A 264 -2.75 -15.76 -7.96
C GLY A 264 -2.91 -17.21 -8.40
N TRP A 265 -3.16 -17.41 -9.69
CA TRP A 265 -3.27 -18.75 -10.26
C TRP A 265 -1.99 -19.60 -10.13
N LEU A 266 -0.82 -18.99 -10.38
CA LEU A 266 0.46 -19.64 -10.19
C LEU A 266 0.66 -20.06 -8.73
N SER A 267 0.36 -19.18 -7.80
CA SER A 267 0.46 -19.41 -6.36
C SER A 267 -0.46 -20.55 -5.87
N ASP A 268 -1.62 -20.72 -6.51
CA ASP A 268 -2.51 -21.85 -6.23
C ASP A 268 -1.94 -23.18 -6.76
N LYS A 269 -1.16 -23.19 -7.85
CA LYS A 269 -0.57 -24.41 -8.45
C LYS A 269 0.76 -24.83 -7.84
N VAL A 270 1.67 -23.88 -7.59
CA VAL A 270 3.05 -24.19 -7.14
C VAL A 270 3.28 -23.88 -5.67
N GLY A 271 2.24 -23.40 -4.95
CA GLY A 271 2.34 -22.93 -3.57
C GLY A 271 2.63 -21.43 -3.48
N ARG A 272 2.51 -20.89 -2.26
CA ARG A 272 2.63 -19.45 -1.97
C ARG A 272 4.08 -18.97 -1.96
N LYS A 273 5.00 -19.85 -1.61
CA LYS A 273 6.42 -19.55 -1.36
C LYS A 273 7.17 -19.11 -2.62
N ILE A 274 7.02 -19.84 -3.73
CA ILE A 274 7.79 -19.61 -4.95
C ILE A 274 7.51 -18.24 -5.56
N PRO A 275 6.25 -17.81 -5.80
CA PRO A 275 5.96 -16.49 -6.33
C PRO A 275 6.43 -15.36 -5.40
N MET A 276 6.32 -15.53 -4.08
CA MET A 276 6.79 -14.54 -3.11
C MET A 276 8.32 -14.39 -3.14
N MET A 277 9.06 -15.48 -3.18
CA MET A 277 10.52 -15.44 -3.31
C MET A 277 10.93 -14.79 -4.63
N ALA A 278 10.29 -15.16 -5.75
CA ALA A 278 10.52 -14.53 -7.04
C ALA A 278 10.25 -13.02 -7.00
N CYS A 279 9.16 -12.59 -6.37
CA CYS A 279 8.88 -11.18 -6.14
C CYS A 279 10.05 -10.47 -5.44
N LEU A 280 10.53 -10.97 -4.30
CA LEU A 280 11.59 -10.35 -3.53
C LEU A 280 12.93 -10.30 -4.31
N PHE A 281 13.33 -11.40 -4.95
CA PHE A 281 14.58 -11.44 -5.72
C PHE A 281 14.53 -10.55 -6.95
N LEU A 282 13.47 -10.64 -7.76
CA LEU A 282 13.36 -9.85 -9.00
C LEU A 282 13.20 -8.36 -8.72
N THR A 283 12.46 -7.95 -7.69
CA THR A 283 12.36 -6.54 -7.30
C THR A 283 13.66 -6.02 -6.68
N GLY A 284 14.40 -6.86 -5.95
CA GLY A 284 15.74 -6.54 -5.49
C GLY A 284 16.71 -6.30 -6.65
N ILE A 285 16.71 -7.19 -7.66
CA ILE A 285 17.51 -7.01 -8.89
C ILE A 285 17.09 -5.73 -9.62
N ALA A 286 15.79 -5.51 -9.81
CA ALA A 286 15.28 -4.29 -10.46
C ALA A 286 15.76 -3.03 -9.71
N SER A 287 15.76 -3.05 -8.37
CA SER A 287 16.26 -1.93 -7.55
C SER A 287 17.74 -1.62 -7.84
N LEU A 288 18.60 -2.63 -7.99
CA LEU A 288 20.02 -2.45 -8.32
C LEU A 288 20.24 -1.93 -9.74
N LEU A 289 19.34 -2.18 -10.66
CA LEU A 289 19.43 -1.73 -12.05
C LEU A 289 18.93 -0.29 -12.26
N ILE A 290 18.15 0.28 -11.32
CA ILE A 290 17.64 1.66 -11.44
C ILE A 290 18.79 2.69 -11.55
N PRO A 291 19.80 2.72 -10.66
CA PRO A 291 20.85 3.74 -10.71
C PRO A 291 21.81 3.66 -11.89
N SER A 292 21.75 2.60 -12.69
CA SER A 292 22.53 2.47 -13.93
C SER A 292 21.79 3.05 -15.16
N GLN A 293 20.57 3.54 -14.99
CA GLN A 293 19.76 4.06 -16.10
C GLN A 293 19.98 5.56 -16.28
N GLU A 294 20.58 5.94 -17.38
CA GLU A 294 20.83 7.34 -17.76
C GLU A 294 19.75 7.88 -18.71
N SER A 295 18.85 7.04 -19.19
CA SER A 295 17.80 7.41 -20.14
C SER A 295 16.40 7.14 -19.56
N VAL A 296 15.44 7.97 -19.99
CA VAL A 296 14.01 7.78 -19.64
C VAL A 296 13.50 6.43 -20.12
N ALA A 297 13.88 5.99 -21.33
CA ALA A 297 13.44 4.72 -21.90
C ALA A 297 13.99 3.53 -21.09
N GLY A 298 15.26 3.57 -20.71
CA GLY A 298 15.86 2.54 -19.86
C GLY A 298 15.20 2.47 -18.50
N LEU A 299 14.96 3.63 -17.85
CA LEU A 299 14.27 3.69 -16.58
C LEU A 299 12.81 3.18 -16.70
N MET A 300 12.09 3.50 -17.78
CA MET A 300 10.75 2.95 -18.05
C MET A 300 10.76 1.43 -18.17
N GLY A 301 11.76 0.86 -18.88
CA GLY A 301 11.93 -0.59 -18.99
C GLY A 301 12.15 -1.26 -17.64
N ILE A 302 13.03 -0.69 -16.79
CA ILE A 302 13.27 -1.22 -15.45
C ILE A 302 12.02 -1.04 -14.56
N MET A 303 11.28 0.06 -14.68
CA MET A 303 10.04 0.25 -13.92
C MET A 303 8.94 -0.72 -14.34
N ALA A 304 8.85 -1.07 -15.63
CA ALA A 304 7.96 -2.13 -16.11
C ALA A 304 8.36 -3.49 -15.50
N PHE A 305 9.65 -3.84 -15.54
CA PHE A 305 10.18 -5.06 -14.93
C PHE A 305 9.95 -5.09 -13.41
N TYR A 306 10.23 -3.98 -12.71
CA TYR A 306 9.94 -3.83 -11.28
C TYR A 306 8.46 -4.07 -10.97
N GLY A 307 7.57 -3.48 -11.77
CA GLY A 307 6.14 -3.65 -11.61
C GLY A 307 5.69 -5.10 -11.80
N LEU A 308 6.13 -5.74 -12.89
CA LEU A 308 5.84 -7.15 -13.16
C LEU A 308 6.35 -8.06 -12.03
N ALA A 309 7.56 -7.82 -11.55
CA ALA A 309 8.14 -8.55 -10.43
C ALA A 309 7.35 -8.34 -9.13
N MET A 310 6.96 -7.10 -8.84
CA MET A 310 6.17 -6.77 -7.65
C MET A 310 4.80 -7.44 -7.66
N GLY A 311 4.14 -7.57 -8.81
CA GLY A 311 2.84 -8.20 -8.90
C GLY A 311 2.86 -9.72 -8.64
N LEU A 312 4.03 -10.37 -8.66
CA LEU A 312 4.16 -11.77 -8.24
C LEU A 312 3.78 -11.99 -6.77
N HIS A 313 3.75 -10.95 -5.95
CA HIS A 313 3.22 -11.02 -4.59
C HIS A 313 1.67 -11.05 -4.52
N GLY A 314 0.97 -11.12 -5.65
CA GLY A 314 -0.51 -10.98 -5.71
C GLY A 314 -1.32 -11.82 -4.72
N SER A 315 -0.75 -12.92 -4.22
CA SER A 315 -1.32 -13.73 -3.14
C SER A 315 -0.72 -13.45 -1.76
N ILE A 316 -0.07 -12.28 -1.56
CA ILE A 316 0.65 -11.95 -0.32
C ILE A 316 -0.21 -12.09 0.94
N ALA A 317 -1.50 -11.77 0.86
CA ALA A 317 -2.42 -11.93 1.99
C ALA A 317 -2.88 -13.38 2.20
N ALA A 318 -2.81 -14.22 1.16
CA ALA A 318 -3.26 -15.61 1.24
C ALA A 318 -2.31 -16.46 2.10
N TRP A 319 -1.00 -16.25 1.98
CA TRP A 319 -0.03 -17.02 2.77
C TRP A 319 -0.14 -16.78 4.29
N PRO A 320 -0.17 -15.53 4.81
CA PRO A 320 -0.49 -15.29 6.21
C PRO A 320 -1.86 -15.85 6.64
N ALA A 321 -2.87 -15.81 5.76
CA ALA A 321 -4.17 -16.40 6.06
C ALA A 321 -4.10 -17.93 6.21
N ASP A 322 -3.36 -18.61 5.32
CA ASP A 322 -3.14 -20.07 5.36
C ASP A 322 -2.29 -20.50 6.59
N MET A 323 -1.45 -19.59 7.12
CA MET A 323 -0.60 -19.83 8.30
C MET A 323 -1.24 -19.37 9.61
N ALA A 324 -2.43 -18.78 9.56
CA ALA A 324 -3.11 -18.27 10.74
C ALA A 324 -3.43 -19.40 11.75
N PRO A 325 -3.16 -19.23 13.04
CA PRO A 325 -3.59 -20.19 14.06
C PRO A 325 -5.11 -20.37 14.04
N GLU A 326 -5.57 -21.57 14.35
CA GLU A 326 -7.00 -21.92 14.40
C GLU A 326 -7.81 -20.92 15.23
N GLY A 327 -8.92 -20.46 14.70
CA GLY A 327 -9.82 -19.50 15.35
C GLY A 327 -9.30 -18.06 15.43
N LYS A 328 -8.07 -17.76 14.94
CA LYS A 328 -7.43 -16.43 15.07
C LYS A 328 -7.19 -15.73 13.72
N LEU A 329 -7.91 -16.10 12.67
CA LEU A 329 -7.74 -15.52 11.33
C LEU A 329 -7.88 -13.98 11.33
N GLY A 330 -8.86 -13.43 12.05
CA GLY A 330 -9.05 -11.97 12.13
C GLY A 330 -7.86 -11.25 12.76
N THR A 331 -7.34 -11.78 13.89
CA THR A 331 -6.14 -11.24 14.57
C THR A 331 -4.91 -11.36 13.67
N SER A 332 -4.74 -12.51 13.00
CA SER A 332 -3.63 -12.76 12.07
C SER A 332 -3.63 -11.79 10.89
N MET A 333 -4.79 -11.51 10.32
CA MET A 333 -4.93 -10.52 9.24
C MET A 333 -4.70 -9.08 9.73
N GLY A 334 -5.01 -8.80 11.00
CA GLY A 334 -4.63 -7.54 11.65
C GLY A 334 -3.11 -7.38 11.74
N VAL A 335 -2.40 -8.42 12.24
CA VAL A 335 -0.92 -8.43 12.30
C VAL A 335 -0.31 -8.30 10.90
N TYR A 336 -0.83 -9.02 9.91
CA TYR A 336 -0.41 -8.89 8.51
C TYR A 336 -0.46 -7.43 8.02
N ARG A 337 -1.55 -6.70 8.28
CA ARG A 337 -1.69 -5.29 7.89
C ARG A 337 -0.66 -4.40 8.59
N VAL A 338 -0.52 -4.57 9.91
CA VAL A 338 0.47 -3.83 10.69
C VAL A 338 1.89 -4.07 10.19
N MET A 339 2.25 -5.31 9.83
CA MET A 339 3.56 -5.63 9.25
C MET A 339 3.77 -4.94 7.91
N GLY A 340 2.75 -4.88 7.05
CA GLY A 340 2.81 -4.12 5.81
C GLY A 340 3.00 -2.62 6.04
N ASP A 341 2.23 -2.04 6.96
CA ASP A 341 2.33 -0.61 7.30
C ASP A 341 3.68 -0.27 7.96
N ILE A 342 4.26 -1.16 8.78
CA ILE A 342 5.64 -1.02 9.29
C ILE A 342 6.63 -0.97 8.13
N GLY A 343 6.48 -1.84 7.12
CA GLY A 343 7.29 -1.78 5.90
C GLY A 343 7.17 -0.43 5.18
N MET A 344 5.95 0.11 5.09
CA MET A 344 5.70 1.44 4.51
C MET A 344 6.33 2.59 5.33
N VAL A 345 6.49 2.43 6.63
CA VAL A 345 7.18 3.42 7.49
C VAL A 345 8.69 3.31 7.32
N LEU A 346 9.23 2.11 7.45
CA LEU A 346 10.67 1.90 7.47
C LEU A 346 11.33 2.11 6.10
N GLY A 347 10.64 1.77 5.00
CA GLY A 347 11.18 1.88 3.65
C GLY A 347 11.68 3.29 3.33
N PRO A 348 10.81 4.31 3.28
CA PRO A 348 11.21 5.67 2.94
C PRO A 348 12.26 6.25 3.88
N ILE A 349 12.11 6.06 5.20
CA ILE A 349 13.07 6.57 6.19
C ILE A 349 14.46 5.98 5.94
N THR A 350 14.56 4.66 5.80
CA THR A 350 15.85 3.98 5.61
C THR A 350 16.54 4.47 4.34
N VAL A 351 15.82 4.49 3.21
CA VAL A 351 16.45 4.81 1.92
C VAL A 351 16.86 6.27 1.81
N THR A 352 16.09 7.20 2.39
CA THR A 352 16.44 8.62 2.36
C THR A 352 17.55 8.96 3.35
N TYR A 353 17.61 8.29 4.51
CA TYR A 353 18.71 8.44 5.44
C TYR A 353 20.03 7.94 4.82
N VAL A 354 19.99 6.80 4.14
CA VAL A 354 21.16 6.27 3.42
C VAL A 354 21.57 7.20 2.27
N ALA A 355 20.59 7.79 1.55
CA ALA A 355 20.88 8.73 0.46
C ALA A 355 21.55 10.01 0.97
N ASP A 356 21.10 10.54 2.10
CA ASP A 356 21.68 11.72 2.72
C ASP A 356 23.11 11.46 3.26
N TYR A 357 23.30 10.32 3.93
CA TYR A 357 24.60 9.90 4.45
C TYR A 357 25.65 9.68 3.35
N ALA A 358 25.22 9.24 2.16
CA ALA A 358 26.11 9.09 1.01
C ALA A 358 26.63 10.43 0.45
N GLY A 359 26.11 11.57 0.95
CA GLY A 359 26.79 12.87 0.92
C GLY A 359 26.75 13.63 -0.40
N ASN A 360 25.73 13.42 -1.27
CA ASN A 360 25.68 14.07 -2.57
C ASN A 360 24.34 14.76 -2.85
N SER A 361 24.38 15.81 -3.67
CA SER A 361 23.19 16.44 -4.28
C SER A 361 22.43 15.50 -5.26
N THR A 362 22.95 14.29 -5.48
CA THR A 362 22.41 13.25 -6.36
C THR A 362 22.22 11.94 -5.60
N VAL A 363 21.25 11.13 -6.03
CA VAL A 363 20.99 9.81 -5.44
C VAL A 363 22.01 8.81 -6.02
N THR A 364 22.91 8.33 -5.19
CA THR A 364 23.96 7.36 -5.56
C THR A 364 23.43 5.92 -5.66
N PHE A 365 24.33 4.95 -5.88
CA PHE A 365 23.99 3.53 -5.91
C PHE A 365 23.62 2.95 -4.53
N THR A 366 24.25 3.45 -3.46
CA THR A 366 24.12 2.90 -2.09
C THR A 366 22.66 2.86 -1.58
N PRO A 367 21.82 3.90 -1.77
CA PRO A 367 20.42 3.87 -1.37
C PRO A 367 19.59 2.77 -2.02
N PHE A 368 19.99 2.26 -3.18
CA PHE A 368 19.33 1.14 -3.85
C PHE A 368 19.89 -0.22 -3.42
N LEU A 369 21.17 -0.26 -3.03
CA LEU A 369 21.84 -1.48 -2.56
C LEU A 369 21.23 -1.96 -1.22
N VAL A 370 21.03 -1.05 -0.26
CA VAL A 370 20.53 -1.40 1.06
C VAL A 370 19.17 -2.14 1.01
N PRO A 371 18.12 -1.62 0.33
CA PRO A 371 16.87 -2.35 0.19
C PRO A 371 17.02 -3.66 -0.57
N ALA A 372 17.89 -3.74 -1.59
CA ALA A 372 18.14 -4.98 -2.32
C ALA A 372 18.74 -6.06 -1.39
N VAL A 373 19.71 -5.71 -0.58
CA VAL A 373 20.33 -6.64 0.41
C VAL A 373 19.28 -7.12 1.41
N ILE A 374 18.44 -6.22 1.94
CA ILE A 374 17.38 -6.57 2.89
C ILE A 374 16.44 -7.60 2.26
N VAL A 375 15.94 -7.36 1.04
CA VAL A 375 14.95 -8.27 0.44
C VAL A 375 15.57 -9.58 -0.02
N PHE A 376 16.85 -9.60 -0.42
CA PHE A 376 17.58 -10.84 -0.69
C PHE A 376 17.75 -11.66 0.58
N ALA A 377 18.11 -11.04 1.70
CA ALA A 377 18.23 -11.73 2.99
C ALA A 377 16.87 -12.31 3.42
N VAL A 378 15.78 -11.54 3.30
CA VAL A 378 14.43 -12.02 3.58
C VAL A 378 14.03 -13.14 2.62
N GLY A 379 14.32 -13.00 1.31
CA GLY A 379 14.07 -14.05 0.31
C GLY A 379 14.77 -15.36 0.64
N LEU A 380 16.02 -15.30 1.09
CA LEU A 380 16.79 -16.48 1.56
C LEU A 380 16.17 -17.07 2.85
N LEU A 381 15.73 -16.24 3.78
CA LEU A 381 15.03 -16.72 4.99
C LEU A 381 13.73 -17.44 4.64
N MET A 382 13.02 -17.04 3.57
CA MET A 382 11.81 -17.71 3.11
C MET A 382 12.04 -19.16 2.66
N ILE A 383 13.28 -19.57 2.35
CA ILE A 383 13.61 -20.97 2.08
C ILE A 383 13.18 -21.88 3.23
N LYS A 384 13.28 -21.40 4.48
CA LYS A 384 12.88 -22.12 5.69
C LYS A 384 11.37 -22.05 5.99
N ALA A 385 10.62 -21.19 5.29
CA ALA A 385 9.19 -21.02 5.53
C ALA A 385 8.41 -22.26 5.08
N LYS A 386 7.40 -22.64 5.88
CA LYS A 386 6.44 -23.70 5.52
C LYS A 386 5.44 -23.16 4.50
N ASP A 387 5.08 -23.98 3.54
CA ASP A 387 4.06 -23.69 2.53
C ASP A 387 2.91 -24.71 2.62
N PRO A 388 1.81 -24.37 3.33
CA PRO A 388 0.68 -25.31 3.49
C PRO A 388 -0.03 -25.59 2.17
N ALA A 389 -0.02 -24.67 1.19
CA ALA A 389 -0.66 -24.89 -0.11
C ALA A 389 0.10 -25.94 -0.93
N ALA A 390 1.42 -25.88 -0.97
CA ALA A 390 2.25 -26.85 -1.66
C ALA A 390 2.10 -28.27 -1.05
N ARG A 391 1.91 -28.37 0.27
CA ARG A 391 1.66 -29.66 0.93
C ARG A 391 0.32 -30.29 0.52
N ARG A 392 -0.75 -29.50 0.48
CA ARG A 392 -2.08 -30.00 0.04
C ARG A 392 -2.03 -30.58 -1.37
N HIS A 393 -1.37 -29.90 -2.31
CA HIS A 393 -1.22 -30.40 -3.67
C HIS A 393 -0.38 -31.67 -3.78
N ALA A 394 0.68 -31.80 -2.96
CA ALA A 394 1.48 -33.02 -2.93
C ALA A 394 0.67 -34.20 -2.37
N GLU A 395 -0.18 -33.98 -1.39
CA GLU A 395 -1.07 -35.00 -0.82
C GLU A 395 -2.20 -35.40 -1.79
N GLU A 396 -2.78 -34.45 -2.52
CA GLU A 396 -3.78 -34.71 -3.58
C GLU A 396 -3.19 -35.52 -4.73
N PHE A 397 -1.98 -35.17 -5.21
CA PHE A 397 -1.28 -35.88 -6.28
C PHE A 397 -0.84 -37.28 -5.90
N MET A 398 -0.58 -37.58 -4.61
CA MET A 398 -0.27 -38.91 -4.13
C MET A 398 -1.52 -39.76 -3.86
N ALA A 399 -2.71 -39.15 -3.85
CA ALA A 399 -3.99 -39.80 -3.64
C ALA A 399 -4.71 -40.19 -4.97
N GLU A 400 -4.28 -39.59 -6.10
CA GLU A 400 -4.69 -39.95 -7.47
C GLU A 400 -3.77 -41.06 -8.06
#